data_29a5a07f5c19e0b58428bc0636ff0a48
#
_entry.id   29a5a07f5c19e0b58428bc0636ff0a48
#
_cell.length_a   1.000
_cell.length_b   1.000
_cell.length_c   1.000
_cell.angle_alpha   90.00
_cell.angle_beta   90.00
_cell.angle_gamma   90.00
#
_symmetry.space_group_name_H-M   'P 1'
#
loop_
_entity.id
_entity.type
_entity.pdbx_description
1 polymer ?
#
loop_
_entity_poly.entity_id
_entity_poly.type
_entity_poly.pdbx_seq_one_letter_code
_entity_poly.pdbx_strand_id
1 'polypeptide(L)'
;MDIRVKIIAALLATLASSQVLACGDSLYRVGQGVSYRVYTAPLPGNVLVYGHSEGAQELAEALAMAGHGVRLVDNQLELSAVLAGGGYDVVIAPYRDHEAVEVSKASSKVDFLPVAVNASEREIASQSYAKVMVADRDEIKHYLRAIHESLRRSEI
;
A
#
# COMPACT_ATOMS: atom_id res chain seq x y z
N MET A 1 47.29 -31.01 -20.18
CA MET A 1 46.34 -30.22 -19.35
C MET A 1 44.97 -30.68 -19.74
N ASP A 2 44.36 -31.48 -18.87
CA ASP A 2 43.28 -32.38 -19.19
C ASP A 2 41.96 -31.72 -19.53
N ILE A 3 41.30 -32.23 -20.55
CA ILE A 3 39.94 -31.86 -21.00
C ILE A 3 38.92 -31.87 -19.83
N ARG A 4 39.13 -32.71 -18.83
CA ARG A 4 38.29 -32.82 -17.63
C ARG A 4 38.29 -31.56 -16.76
N VAL A 5 39.40 -30.84 -16.68
CA VAL A 5 39.52 -29.59 -15.91
C VAL A 5 38.79 -28.44 -16.60
N LYS A 6 38.75 -28.42 -17.93
CA LYS A 6 38.03 -27.39 -18.71
C LYS A 6 36.50 -27.56 -18.61
N ILE A 7 36.02 -28.79 -18.48
CA ILE A 7 34.58 -29.05 -18.34
C ILE A 7 34.10 -28.65 -16.95
N ILE A 8 34.88 -28.85 -15.91
CA ILE A 8 34.53 -28.44 -14.53
C ILE A 8 34.50 -26.91 -14.38
N ALA A 9 35.46 -26.22 -15.03
CA ALA A 9 35.47 -24.76 -15.03
C ALA A 9 34.31 -24.14 -15.81
N ALA A 10 33.82 -24.78 -16.87
CA ALA A 10 32.65 -24.34 -17.61
C ALA A 10 31.33 -24.56 -16.84
N LEU A 11 31.24 -25.62 -16.04
CA LEU A 11 30.06 -25.89 -15.23
C LEU A 11 29.91 -24.95 -14.04
N LEU A 12 31.01 -24.45 -13.47
CA LEU A 12 30.97 -23.49 -12.35
C LEU A 12 30.61 -22.07 -12.80
N ALA A 13 30.80 -21.72 -14.07
CA ALA A 13 30.48 -20.39 -14.57
C ALA A 13 29.01 -20.17 -14.87
N THR A 14 28.18 -21.23 -14.95
CA THR A 14 26.73 -21.14 -15.24
C THR A 14 25.85 -21.03 -14.01
N LEU A 15 26.41 -21.14 -12.82
CA LEU A 15 25.67 -21.04 -11.56
C LEU A 15 25.60 -19.61 -10.95
N ALA A 16 26.22 -18.64 -11.60
CA ALA A 16 26.32 -17.26 -11.07
C ALA A 16 25.30 -16.27 -11.66
N SER A 17 24.29 -16.71 -12.42
CA SER A 17 23.38 -15.77 -13.12
C SER A 17 21.91 -15.93 -12.76
N SER A 18 21.61 -16.34 -11.55
CA SER A 18 20.25 -16.18 -11.01
C SER A 18 20.20 -14.89 -10.20
N GLN A 19 20.40 -13.77 -10.84
CA GLN A 19 19.85 -12.53 -10.30
C GLN A 19 18.35 -12.60 -10.53
N VAL A 20 17.66 -13.17 -9.56
CA VAL A 20 16.24 -12.94 -9.39
C VAL A 20 16.13 -11.43 -9.16
N LEU A 21 15.81 -10.70 -10.22
CA LEU A 21 15.20 -9.38 -10.08
C LEU A 21 13.88 -9.64 -9.37
N ALA A 22 13.93 -9.67 -8.04
CA ALA A 22 12.77 -9.39 -7.22
C ALA A 22 12.42 -7.93 -7.55
N CYS A 23 11.67 -7.72 -8.62
CA CYS A 23 10.83 -6.55 -8.76
C CYS A 23 9.81 -6.65 -7.63
N GLY A 24 10.26 -6.30 -6.43
CA GLY A 24 9.39 -5.98 -5.33
C GLY A 24 8.59 -4.78 -5.80
N ASP A 25 7.36 -5.03 -6.21
CA ASP A 25 6.37 -4.02 -6.52
C ASP A 25 6.07 -3.30 -5.22
N SER A 26 6.93 -2.35 -4.85
CA SER A 26 6.74 -1.54 -3.65
C SER A 26 5.65 -0.53 -3.93
N LEU A 27 4.40 -1.00 -3.81
CA LEU A 27 3.20 -0.18 -3.98
C LEU A 27 3.11 0.97 -2.99
N TYR A 28 3.91 0.93 -1.93
CA TYR A 28 3.96 1.97 -0.91
C TYR A 28 5.44 2.22 -0.56
N ARG A 29 5.98 3.37 -0.93
CA ARG A 29 7.27 3.82 -0.41
C ARG A 29 7.05 4.56 0.89
N VAL A 30 7.25 3.88 2.00
CA VAL A 30 7.44 4.54 3.28
C VAL A 30 8.94 4.83 3.41
N GLY A 31 9.30 6.08 3.14
CA GLY A 31 10.61 6.71 3.23
C GLY A 31 11.83 5.85 3.51
N GLN A 32 12.62 5.51 2.50
CA GLN A 32 13.99 5.05 2.71
C GLN A 32 14.85 6.19 3.26
N GLY A 33 15.29 6.08 4.50
CA GLY A 33 16.43 6.84 5.02
C GLY A 33 16.11 8.15 5.75
N VAL A 34 14.90 8.38 6.23
CA VAL A 34 14.60 9.55 7.06
C VAL A 34 14.44 9.11 8.51
N SER A 35 15.24 9.73 9.40
CA SER A 35 15.05 9.74 10.84
C SER A 35 13.54 9.76 11.16
N TYR A 36 13.04 8.73 11.84
CA TYR A 36 11.65 8.61 12.26
C TYR A 36 11.26 9.82 13.12
N ARG A 37 10.69 10.83 12.49
CA ARG A 37 9.84 11.74 13.22
C ARG A 37 8.54 10.98 13.46
N VAL A 38 8.28 10.68 14.71
CA VAL A 38 6.99 10.10 15.13
C VAL A 38 5.92 11.13 14.78
N TYR A 39 5.26 10.95 13.65
CA TYR A 39 4.10 11.76 13.30
C TYR A 39 2.93 11.19 14.12
N THR A 40 2.38 12.00 15.00
CA THR A 40 1.16 11.65 15.72
C THR A 40 -0.05 12.09 14.90
N ALA A 41 -1.01 11.21 14.71
CA ALA A 41 -2.27 11.55 14.05
C ALA A 41 -3.07 12.51 14.96
N PRO A 42 -3.44 13.70 14.46
CA PRO A 42 -4.22 14.66 15.26
C PRO A 42 -5.64 14.17 15.54
N LEU A 43 -6.20 13.33 14.68
CA LEU A 43 -7.47 12.62 14.87
C LEU A 43 -7.21 11.13 14.64
N PRO A 44 -7.22 10.30 15.70
CA PRO A 44 -7.20 8.85 15.54
C PRO A 44 -8.45 8.35 14.82
N GLY A 45 -8.28 7.49 13.85
CA GLY A 45 -9.37 6.84 13.12
C GLY A 45 -9.05 5.38 12.83
N ASN A 46 -10.04 4.62 12.40
CA ASN A 46 -9.90 3.23 12.01
C ASN A 46 -9.63 3.13 10.52
N VAL A 47 -8.44 2.65 10.16
CA VAL A 47 -7.96 2.57 8.78
C VAL A 47 -7.83 1.11 8.36
N LEU A 48 -8.42 0.78 7.23
CA LEU A 48 -8.24 -0.52 6.59
C LEU A 48 -7.23 -0.36 5.45
N VAL A 49 -6.15 -1.10 5.47
CA VAL A 49 -5.16 -1.16 4.38
C VAL A 49 -5.37 -2.46 3.63
N TYR A 50 -5.60 -2.37 2.33
CA TYR A 50 -5.74 -3.52 1.45
C TYR A 50 -4.54 -3.64 0.51
N GLY A 51 -3.87 -4.79 0.50
CA GLY A 51 -2.75 -5.08 -0.38
C GLY A 51 -1.86 -6.20 0.13
N HIS A 52 -1.08 -6.80 -0.79
CA HIS A 52 -0.18 -7.93 -0.48
C HIS A 52 1.29 -7.52 -0.48
N SER A 53 1.61 -6.27 -0.82
CA SER A 53 3.00 -5.83 -0.95
C SER A 53 3.62 -5.53 0.42
N GLU A 54 4.94 -5.64 0.49
CA GLU A 54 5.72 -5.22 1.65
C GLU A 54 5.42 -3.75 2.02
N GLY A 55 5.28 -2.90 1.01
CA GLY A 55 4.92 -1.50 1.23
C GLY A 55 3.53 -1.29 1.84
N ALA A 56 2.55 -2.19 1.59
CA ALA A 56 1.26 -2.14 2.27
C ALA A 56 1.41 -2.45 3.77
N GLN A 57 2.27 -3.40 4.10
CA GLN A 57 2.60 -3.74 5.48
C GLN A 57 3.33 -2.59 6.18
N GLU A 58 4.35 -2.02 5.54
CA GLU A 58 5.08 -0.87 6.08
C GLU A 58 4.17 0.35 6.31
N LEU A 59 3.24 0.61 5.38
CA LEU A 59 2.25 1.67 5.53
C LEU A 59 1.34 1.40 6.72
N ALA A 60 0.83 0.18 6.87
CA ALA A 60 -0.04 -0.20 7.98
C ALA A 60 0.68 -0.02 9.33
N GLU A 61 1.94 -0.45 9.44
CA GLU A 61 2.76 -0.28 10.63
C GLU A 61 3.00 1.21 10.95
N ALA A 62 3.35 2.01 9.93
CA ALA A 62 3.59 3.44 10.11
C ALA A 62 2.33 4.20 10.56
N LEU A 63 1.16 3.85 10.03
CA LEU A 63 -0.12 4.43 10.44
C LEU A 63 -0.50 4.02 11.86
N ALA A 64 -0.24 2.76 12.24
CA ALA A 64 -0.47 2.29 13.60
C ALA A 64 0.44 3.01 14.60
N MET A 65 1.73 3.20 14.27
CA MET A 65 2.66 3.99 15.10
C MET A 65 2.24 5.45 15.22
N ALA A 66 1.55 6.00 14.22
CA ALA A 66 0.99 7.36 14.28
C ALA A 66 -0.26 7.47 15.15
N GLY A 67 -0.83 6.36 15.62
CA GLY A 67 -1.98 6.33 16.54
C GLY A 67 -3.33 6.00 15.91
N HIS A 68 -3.37 5.56 14.65
CA HIS A 68 -4.57 5.02 14.04
C HIS A 68 -4.82 3.57 14.44
N GLY A 69 -6.10 3.16 14.54
CA GLY A 69 -6.48 1.75 14.57
C GLY A 69 -6.37 1.17 13.16
N VAL A 70 -5.38 0.29 12.92
CA VAL A 70 -5.10 -0.19 11.57
C VAL A 70 -5.32 -1.69 11.45
N ARG A 71 -5.96 -2.11 10.37
CA ARG A 71 -6.03 -3.50 9.93
C ARG A 71 -5.51 -3.63 8.52
N LEU A 72 -4.62 -4.59 8.29
CA LEU A 72 -4.17 -5.00 6.97
C LEU A 72 -4.97 -6.22 6.53
N VAL A 73 -5.46 -6.21 5.28
CA VAL A 73 -6.10 -7.34 4.63
C VAL A 73 -5.48 -7.55 3.25
N ASP A 74 -5.35 -8.79 2.82
CA ASP A 74 -4.62 -9.15 1.60
C ASP A 74 -5.49 -9.87 0.56
N ASN A 75 -6.75 -10.14 0.87
CA ASN A 75 -7.65 -10.81 -0.05
C ASN A 75 -9.05 -10.18 -0.06
N GLN A 76 -9.74 -10.30 -1.18
CA GLN A 76 -11.03 -9.66 -1.42
C GLN A 76 -12.15 -10.23 -0.52
N LEU A 77 -12.11 -11.51 -0.18
CA LEU A 77 -13.13 -12.10 0.67
C LEU A 77 -13.06 -11.51 2.08
N GLU A 78 -11.87 -11.40 2.62
CA GLU A 78 -11.64 -10.76 3.92
C GLU A 78 -11.99 -9.26 3.88
N LEU A 79 -11.60 -8.54 2.81
CA LEU A 79 -11.97 -7.14 2.60
C LEU A 79 -13.47 -6.95 2.69
N SER A 80 -14.24 -7.78 1.98
CA SER A 80 -15.71 -7.71 1.97
C SER A 80 -16.29 -8.02 3.35
N ALA A 81 -15.79 -9.04 4.03
CA ALA A 81 -16.26 -9.43 5.36
C ALA A 81 -15.98 -8.34 6.41
N VAL A 82 -14.80 -7.73 6.34
CA VAL A 82 -14.37 -6.68 7.28
C VAL A 82 -15.16 -5.39 7.05
N LEU A 83 -15.38 -4.99 5.81
CA LEU A 83 -16.17 -3.80 5.47
C LEU A 83 -17.66 -3.99 5.80
N ALA A 84 -18.21 -5.21 5.62
CA ALA A 84 -19.57 -5.54 6.03
C ALA A 84 -19.76 -5.46 7.55
N GLY A 85 -18.72 -5.79 8.33
CA GLY A 85 -18.72 -5.65 9.79
C GLY A 85 -18.70 -4.20 10.28
N GLY A 86 -18.31 -3.26 9.44
CA GLY A 86 -18.23 -1.83 9.74
C GLY A 86 -17.09 -1.47 10.70
N GLY A 87 -17.11 -0.21 11.16
CA GLY A 87 -16.15 0.29 12.15
C GLY A 87 -14.86 0.84 11.55
N TYR A 88 -14.79 1.01 10.24
CA TYR A 88 -13.68 1.68 9.56
C TYR A 88 -14.13 3.02 8.99
N ASP A 89 -13.22 3.98 9.04
CA ASP A 89 -13.43 5.33 8.54
C ASP A 89 -12.85 5.51 7.13
N VAL A 90 -11.68 4.89 6.89
CA VAL A 90 -10.94 5.00 5.62
C VAL A 90 -10.47 3.63 5.19
N VAL A 91 -10.61 3.32 3.89
CA VAL A 91 -9.93 2.19 3.24
C VAL A 91 -8.86 2.73 2.29
N ILE A 92 -7.65 2.22 2.40
CA ILE A 92 -6.51 2.53 1.52
C ILE A 92 -6.22 1.29 0.68
N ALA A 93 -6.23 1.41 -0.64
CA ALA A 93 -5.96 0.29 -1.53
C ALA A 93 -5.35 0.77 -2.86
N PRO A 94 -4.64 -0.11 -3.59
CA PRO A 94 -4.22 0.18 -4.96
C PRO A 94 -5.39 0.58 -5.84
N TYR A 95 -5.21 1.61 -6.67
CA TYR A 95 -6.27 2.04 -7.58
C TYR A 95 -6.73 0.92 -8.53
N ARG A 96 -5.83 0.05 -8.95
CA ARG A 96 -6.18 -1.12 -9.79
C ARG A 96 -7.24 -2.04 -9.17
N ASP A 97 -7.37 -2.02 -7.85
CA ASP A 97 -8.33 -2.83 -7.10
C ASP A 97 -9.60 -2.04 -6.72
N HIS A 98 -9.78 -0.85 -7.29
CA HIS A 98 -10.88 0.07 -6.94
C HIS A 98 -12.26 -0.56 -7.09
N GLU A 99 -12.50 -1.37 -8.14
CA GLU A 99 -13.78 -2.05 -8.34
C GLU A 99 -14.11 -2.99 -7.18
N ALA A 100 -13.11 -3.77 -6.73
CA ALA A 100 -13.28 -4.69 -5.59
C ALA A 100 -13.61 -3.93 -4.30
N VAL A 101 -12.95 -2.79 -4.08
CA VAL A 101 -13.20 -1.92 -2.92
C VAL A 101 -14.59 -1.28 -3.01
N GLU A 102 -14.96 -0.73 -4.15
CA GLU A 102 -16.28 -0.08 -4.35
C GLU A 102 -17.44 -1.06 -4.14
N VAL A 103 -17.33 -2.29 -4.66
CA VAL A 103 -18.32 -3.35 -4.44
C VAL A 103 -18.39 -3.72 -2.95
N SER A 104 -17.24 -3.89 -2.30
CA SER A 104 -17.16 -4.31 -0.90
C SER A 104 -17.68 -3.23 0.06
N LYS A 105 -17.49 -1.95 -0.25
CA LYS A 105 -17.94 -0.83 0.59
C LYS A 105 -19.36 -0.34 0.29
N ALA A 106 -20.06 -0.90 -0.69
CA ALA A 106 -21.37 -0.42 -1.14
C ALA A 106 -22.41 -0.24 -0.01
N SER A 107 -22.26 -1.01 1.07
CA SER A 107 -23.12 -0.95 2.26
C SER A 107 -22.53 -0.12 3.42
N SER A 108 -21.35 0.48 3.24
CA SER A 108 -20.63 1.20 4.30
C SER A 108 -20.34 2.66 3.91
N LYS A 109 -20.24 3.54 4.93
CA LYS A 109 -19.87 4.95 4.73
C LYS A 109 -18.35 5.18 4.77
N VAL A 110 -17.56 4.15 4.48
CA VAL A 110 -16.09 4.21 4.50
C VAL A 110 -15.60 5.05 3.34
N ASP A 111 -14.70 6.00 3.60
CA ASP A 111 -14.05 6.77 2.54
C ASP A 111 -12.94 5.94 1.88
N PHE A 112 -12.83 6.02 0.55
CA PHE A 112 -11.81 5.29 -0.18
C PHE A 112 -10.67 6.23 -0.60
N LEU A 113 -9.45 5.89 -0.20
CA LEU A 113 -8.23 6.59 -0.56
C LEU A 113 -7.40 5.70 -1.52
N PRO A 114 -7.58 5.86 -2.83
CA PRO A 114 -6.85 5.07 -3.82
C PRO A 114 -5.38 5.46 -3.89
N VAL A 115 -4.53 4.46 -4.13
CA VAL A 115 -3.10 4.61 -4.32
C VAL A 115 -2.74 4.24 -5.76
N ALA A 116 -2.35 5.21 -6.55
CA ALA A 116 -1.85 5.03 -7.91
C ALA A 116 -0.38 4.62 -7.91
N VAL A 117 0.03 3.77 -8.83
CA VAL A 117 1.43 3.33 -8.96
C VAL A 117 2.30 4.46 -9.53
N ASN A 118 1.72 5.26 -10.45
CA ASN A 118 2.43 6.31 -11.16
C ASN A 118 1.52 7.51 -11.49
N ALA A 119 2.11 8.52 -12.11
CA ALA A 119 1.40 9.75 -12.46
C ALA A 119 0.25 9.55 -13.47
N SER A 120 0.39 8.64 -14.44
CA SER A 120 -0.64 8.36 -15.44
C SER A 120 -1.87 7.71 -14.80
N GLU A 121 -1.66 6.72 -13.93
CA GLU A 121 -2.74 6.08 -13.18
C GLU A 121 -3.44 7.07 -12.24
N ARG A 122 -2.66 7.96 -11.61
CA ARG A 122 -3.21 9.05 -10.80
C ARG A 122 -4.14 9.96 -11.59
N GLU A 123 -3.76 10.33 -12.82
CA GLU A 123 -4.58 11.20 -13.66
C GLU A 123 -5.94 10.57 -13.94
N ILE A 124 -5.96 9.27 -14.25
CA ILE A 124 -7.20 8.51 -14.47
C ILE A 124 -8.02 8.45 -13.16
N ALA A 125 -7.40 8.07 -12.07
CA ALA A 125 -8.06 7.96 -10.77
C ALA A 125 -8.65 9.30 -10.29
N SER A 126 -7.98 10.42 -10.58
CA SER A 126 -8.40 11.77 -10.18
C SER A 126 -9.69 12.24 -10.88
N GLN A 127 -10.14 11.54 -11.91
CA GLN A 127 -11.43 11.81 -12.54
C GLN A 127 -12.60 11.35 -11.67
N SER A 128 -12.37 10.33 -10.83
CA SER A 128 -13.41 9.72 -10.00
C SER A 128 -13.23 9.97 -8.50
N TYR A 129 -12.00 10.23 -8.08
CA TYR A 129 -11.64 10.39 -6.66
C TYR A 129 -11.02 11.75 -6.39
N ALA A 130 -11.56 12.46 -5.41
CA ALA A 130 -11.08 13.80 -5.03
C ALA A 130 -9.64 13.80 -4.47
N LYS A 131 -9.23 12.68 -3.87
CA LYS A 131 -7.88 12.49 -3.33
C LYS A 131 -7.32 11.16 -3.82
N VAL A 132 -6.14 11.20 -4.42
CA VAL A 132 -5.40 10.03 -4.92
C VAL A 132 -3.97 10.15 -4.44
N MET A 133 -3.48 9.09 -3.78
CA MET A 133 -2.08 8.97 -3.38
C MET A 133 -1.26 8.39 -4.54
N VAL A 134 0.05 8.63 -4.53
CA VAL A 134 0.99 8.10 -5.53
C VAL A 134 2.11 7.36 -4.82
N ALA A 135 2.21 6.05 -5.06
CA ALA A 135 3.08 5.15 -4.31
C ALA A 135 4.58 5.51 -4.38
N ASP A 136 5.06 5.99 -5.53
CA ASP A 136 6.47 6.33 -5.75
C ASP A 136 6.86 7.74 -5.22
N ARG A 137 5.88 8.54 -4.79
CA ARG A 137 6.09 9.95 -4.42
C ARG A 137 5.61 10.30 -3.02
N ASP A 138 4.49 9.72 -2.58
CA ASP A 138 3.83 10.16 -1.36
C ASP A 138 4.40 9.44 -0.12
N GLU A 139 4.89 10.24 0.83
CA GLU A 139 5.42 9.80 2.11
C GLU A 139 4.29 9.66 3.15
N ILE A 140 4.58 9.02 4.27
CA ILE A 140 3.63 8.82 5.38
C ILE A 140 2.89 10.09 5.81
N LYS A 141 3.56 11.24 5.82
CA LYS A 141 2.95 12.55 6.17
C LYS A 141 1.79 12.93 5.22
N HIS A 142 1.85 12.51 3.95
CA HIS A 142 0.80 12.77 2.96
C HIS A 142 -0.42 11.89 3.22
N TYR A 143 -0.19 10.61 3.57
CA TYR A 143 -1.25 9.69 3.98
C TYR A 143 -1.96 10.17 5.25
N LEU A 144 -1.21 10.56 6.29
CA LEU A 144 -1.78 11.09 7.53
C LEU A 144 -2.64 12.32 7.28
N ARG A 145 -2.20 13.23 6.40
CA ARG A 145 -3.00 14.41 6.02
C ARG A 145 -4.27 14.01 5.28
N ALA A 146 -4.19 13.08 4.32
CA ALA A 146 -5.33 12.61 3.55
C ALA A 146 -6.37 11.92 4.46
N ILE A 147 -5.92 11.08 5.38
CA ILE A 147 -6.78 10.43 6.38
C ILE A 147 -7.45 11.48 7.27
N HIS A 148 -6.69 12.46 7.78
CA HIS A 148 -7.24 13.53 8.61
C HIS A 148 -8.31 14.35 7.88
N GLU A 149 -8.10 14.68 6.61
CA GLU A 149 -9.08 15.37 5.77
C GLU A 149 -10.35 14.54 5.58
N SER A 150 -10.22 13.22 5.45
CA SER A 150 -11.33 12.28 5.33
C SER A 150 -12.15 12.21 6.63
N LEU A 151 -11.47 12.01 7.77
CA LEU A 151 -12.12 11.94 9.09
C LEU A 151 -12.90 13.22 9.40
N ARG A 152 -12.34 14.39 9.11
CA ARG A 152 -13.05 15.67 9.31
C ARG A 152 -14.30 15.82 8.46
N ARG A 153 -14.35 15.24 7.26
CA ARG A 153 -15.55 15.25 6.41
C ARG A 153 -16.66 14.36 6.96
N SER A 154 -16.29 13.30 7.64
CA SER A 154 -17.24 12.34 8.22
C SER A 154 -17.92 12.86 9.50
N GLU A 155 -17.35 13.89 10.14
CA GLU A 155 -17.91 14.52 11.36
C GLU A 155 -18.96 15.59 11.08
N ILE A 156 -19.12 16.02 9.81
CA ILE A 156 -20.08 17.05 9.37
C ILE A 156 -21.34 16.40 8.82
#